data_363ea3d19398f98a75c897e5d1a3f24b
#
_entry.id   363ea3d19398f98a75c897e5d1a3f24b
#
_cell.length_a   1.000
_cell.length_b   1.000
_cell.length_c   1.000
_cell.angle_alpha   90.00
_cell.angle_beta   90.00
_cell.angle_gamma   90.00
#
_symmetry.space_group_name_H-M   'P 1'
#
loop_
_entity.id
_entity.type
_entity.pdbx_description
1 polymer ?
#
loop_
_entity_poly.entity_id
_entity_poly.type
_entity_poly.pdbx_seq_one_letter_code
_entity_poly.pdbx_strand_id
1 'polypeptide(L)'
;MIKIKKLNQLTQLDKIKLFTALGVILTVIIGTINHFIYEWTGNNTLIGIFAATNESIWEHVKLALFPMLFIFLVGGFLFSKKVNNYYLAVYCALTVMILFIVSTFLGYTVFTRKSIFPLDFSIFIIGIVLGYLTAYRIFFLPKHNALNYFAVVGILFIVSLFLTCTYHVPDVFIFKELYVNK
;
A
#
# COMPACT_ATOMS: atom_id res chain seq x y z
N MET A 1 -30.82 12.44 7.28
CA MET A 1 -31.50 11.18 6.93
C MET A 1 -31.52 10.83 5.44
N ILE A 2 -31.48 11.78 4.51
CA ILE A 2 -31.52 11.54 3.03
C ILE A 2 -30.29 10.83 2.47
N LYS A 3 -29.08 11.09 3.00
CA LYS A 3 -27.82 10.48 2.52
C LYS A 3 -27.69 8.98 2.79
N ILE A 4 -28.21 8.49 3.92
CA ILE A 4 -28.10 7.06 4.32
C ILE A 4 -29.01 6.19 3.44
N LYS A 5 -30.20 6.70 3.08
CA LYS A 5 -31.13 5.99 2.18
C LYS A 5 -30.57 5.76 0.79
N LYS A 6 -29.72 6.69 0.27
CA LYS A 6 -29.06 6.57 -1.04
C LYS A 6 -27.96 5.49 -1.05
N LEU A 7 -27.23 5.28 0.05
CA LEU A 7 -26.20 4.22 0.14
C LEU A 7 -26.80 2.80 0.06
N ASN A 8 -27.99 2.61 0.62
CA ASN A 8 -28.68 1.30 0.57
C ASN A 8 -29.21 0.94 -0.83
N GLN A 9 -29.26 1.91 -1.75
CA GLN A 9 -29.72 1.71 -3.14
C GLN A 9 -28.56 1.51 -4.14
N LEU A 10 -27.28 1.60 -3.69
CA LEU A 10 -26.13 1.38 -4.56
C LEU A 10 -26.08 -0.08 -5.02
N THR A 11 -25.78 -0.26 -6.32
CA THR A 11 -25.51 -1.58 -6.85
C THR A 11 -24.23 -2.16 -6.26
N GLN A 12 -24.03 -3.47 -6.36
CA GLN A 12 -22.78 -4.11 -5.90
C GLN A 12 -21.56 -3.49 -6.57
N LEU A 13 -21.64 -3.17 -7.85
CA LEU A 13 -20.59 -2.52 -8.62
C LEU A 13 -20.26 -1.13 -8.05
N ASP A 14 -21.28 -0.33 -7.73
CA ASP A 14 -21.08 1.01 -7.17
C ASP A 14 -20.42 0.96 -5.81
N LYS A 15 -20.76 -0.04 -4.99
CA LYS A 15 -20.11 -0.26 -3.68
C LYS A 15 -18.63 -0.59 -3.83
N ILE A 16 -18.26 -1.41 -4.82
CA ILE A 16 -16.86 -1.75 -5.09
C ILE A 16 -16.09 -0.53 -5.64
N LYS A 17 -16.69 0.24 -6.55
CA LYS A 17 -16.11 1.50 -7.04
C LYS A 17 -15.86 2.48 -5.90
N LEU A 18 -16.85 2.67 -5.03
CA LEU A 18 -16.75 3.54 -3.86
C LEU A 18 -15.66 3.05 -2.90
N PHE A 19 -15.61 1.76 -2.61
CA PHE A 19 -14.56 1.15 -1.78
C PHE A 19 -13.17 1.41 -2.36
N THR A 20 -12.99 1.23 -3.67
CA THR A 20 -11.73 1.48 -4.37
C THR A 20 -11.32 2.96 -4.27
N ALA A 21 -12.25 3.87 -4.55
CA ALA A 21 -11.98 5.31 -4.49
C ALA A 21 -11.67 5.79 -3.06
N LEU A 22 -12.48 5.37 -2.08
CA LEU A 22 -12.23 5.69 -0.66
C LEU A 22 -10.93 5.04 -0.17
N GLY A 23 -10.62 3.84 -0.64
CA GLY A 23 -9.39 3.14 -0.33
C GLY A 23 -8.15 3.94 -0.72
N VAL A 24 -8.12 4.51 -1.92
CA VAL A 24 -7.04 5.42 -2.36
C VAL A 24 -6.91 6.60 -1.40
N ILE A 25 -8.01 7.32 -1.15
CA ILE A 25 -8.00 8.52 -0.30
C ILE A 25 -7.52 8.19 1.12
N LEU A 26 -8.09 7.14 1.72
CA LEU A 26 -7.73 6.74 3.08
C LEU A 26 -6.29 6.25 3.17
N THR A 27 -5.80 5.49 2.18
CA THR A 27 -4.40 5.04 2.15
C THR A 27 -3.45 6.23 2.10
N VAL A 28 -3.73 7.24 1.27
CA VAL A 28 -2.91 8.46 1.19
C VAL A 28 -2.92 9.21 2.52
N ILE A 29 -4.09 9.43 3.12
CA ILE A 29 -4.20 10.16 4.40
C ILE A 29 -3.47 9.42 5.52
N ILE A 30 -3.76 8.13 5.71
CA ILE A 30 -3.16 7.34 6.79
C ILE A 30 -1.65 7.21 6.56
N GLY A 31 -1.20 6.98 5.32
CA GLY A 31 0.22 6.88 5.00
C GLY A 31 0.97 8.18 5.26
N THR A 32 0.38 9.33 4.92
CA THR A 32 0.96 10.64 5.23
C THR A 32 1.06 10.87 6.75
N ILE A 33 0.06 10.47 7.52
CA ILE A 33 0.09 10.55 8.98
C ILE A 33 1.16 9.60 9.55
N ASN A 34 1.25 8.38 9.02
CA ASN A 34 2.23 7.37 9.44
C ASN A 34 3.69 7.83 9.28
N HIS A 35 3.96 8.80 8.39
CA HIS A 35 5.29 9.38 8.25
C HIS A 35 5.77 10.05 9.56
N PHE A 36 4.87 10.61 10.34
CA PHE A 36 5.18 11.37 11.55
C PHE A 36 4.93 10.59 12.85
N ILE A 37 4.12 9.55 12.82
CA ILE A 37 3.66 8.83 14.04
C ILE A 37 4.85 8.25 14.83
N TYR A 38 5.89 7.75 14.16
CA TYR A 38 7.05 7.18 14.83
C TYR A 38 7.74 8.20 15.77
N GLU A 39 7.98 9.40 15.27
CA GLU A 39 8.56 10.50 16.09
C GLU A 39 7.58 10.96 17.18
N TRP A 40 6.30 11.12 16.87
CA TRP A 40 5.29 11.55 17.84
C TRP A 40 5.10 10.58 18.99
N THR A 41 5.42 9.31 18.79
CA THR A 41 5.33 8.28 19.83
C THR A 41 6.65 8.03 20.56
N GLY A 42 7.63 8.93 20.42
CA GLY A 42 8.93 8.83 21.08
C GLY A 42 9.77 7.66 20.54
N ASN A 43 9.72 7.42 19.24
CA ASN A 43 10.45 6.36 18.55
C ASN A 43 10.11 4.96 19.07
N ASN A 44 8.82 4.71 19.31
CA ASN A 44 8.34 3.44 19.81
C ASN A 44 8.57 2.32 18.77
N THR A 45 9.28 1.27 19.17
CA THR A 45 9.67 0.16 18.29
C THR A 45 8.47 -0.57 17.67
N LEU A 46 7.37 -0.75 18.42
CA LEU A 46 6.16 -1.40 17.89
C LEU A 46 5.49 -0.53 16.81
N ILE A 47 5.51 0.78 16.97
CA ILE A 47 4.99 1.72 15.96
C ILE A 47 5.88 1.71 14.72
N GLY A 48 7.20 1.60 14.87
CA GLY A 48 8.16 1.50 13.77
C GLY A 48 7.94 0.29 12.84
N ILE A 49 7.16 -0.72 13.25
CA ILE A 49 6.74 -1.80 12.35
C ILE A 49 5.90 -1.26 11.19
N PHE A 50 5.00 -0.32 11.46
CA PHE A 50 3.98 0.17 10.54
C PHE A 50 4.28 1.56 9.98
N ALA A 51 5.04 2.35 10.73
CA ALA A 51 5.43 3.72 10.42
C ALA A 51 6.86 3.77 9.87
N ALA A 52 7.21 4.85 9.16
CA ALA A 52 8.58 5.07 8.72
C ALA A 52 9.49 5.41 9.92
N THR A 53 10.62 4.70 10.01
CA THR A 53 11.62 4.91 11.07
C THR A 53 12.82 5.73 10.59
N ASN A 54 12.98 5.89 9.28
CA ASN A 54 14.01 6.66 8.61
C ASN A 54 13.58 7.05 7.19
N GLU A 55 14.39 7.84 6.48
CA GLU A 55 14.11 8.38 5.15
C GLU A 55 14.55 7.44 3.99
N SER A 56 14.63 6.12 4.22
CA SER A 56 14.95 5.16 3.17
C SER A 56 13.74 4.86 2.26
N ILE A 57 14.01 4.39 1.04
CA ILE A 57 12.96 3.97 0.10
C ILE A 57 12.08 2.89 0.72
N TRP A 58 12.70 1.95 1.43
CA TRP A 58 11.99 0.83 2.09
C TRP A 58 10.97 1.33 3.09
N GLU A 59 11.35 2.28 3.91
CA GLU A 59 10.48 2.86 4.91
C GLU A 59 9.31 3.64 4.30
N HIS A 60 9.54 4.36 3.21
CA HIS A 60 8.47 5.04 2.46
C HIS A 60 7.46 4.08 1.84
N VAL A 61 7.89 2.90 1.39
CA VAL A 61 6.96 1.86 0.91
C VAL A 61 6.02 1.39 2.01
N LYS A 62 6.47 1.30 3.28
CA LYS A 62 5.61 0.94 4.42
C LYS A 62 4.43 1.89 4.59
N LEU A 63 4.64 3.17 4.30
CA LEU A 63 3.58 4.19 4.40
C LEU A 63 2.39 3.92 3.47
N ALA A 64 2.62 3.26 2.33
CA ALA A 64 1.56 2.82 1.43
C ALA A 64 1.07 1.40 1.76
N LEU A 65 2.01 0.49 2.04
CA LEU A 65 1.75 -0.94 2.20
C LEU A 65 0.78 -1.26 3.34
N PHE A 66 1.08 -0.80 4.55
CA PHE A 66 0.30 -1.18 5.73
C PHE A 66 -1.09 -0.55 5.74
N PRO A 67 -1.28 0.76 5.43
CA PRO A 67 -2.62 1.32 5.29
C PRO A 67 -3.44 0.64 4.19
N MET A 68 -2.84 0.37 3.03
CA MET A 68 -3.51 -0.31 1.92
C MET A 68 -3.92 -1.73 2.30
N LEU A 69 -3.02 -2.49 2.95
CA LEU A 69 -3.30 -3.83 3.45
C LEU A 69 -4.43 -3.81 4.47
N PHE A 70 -4.40 -2.87 5.42
CA PHE A 70 -5.46 -2.73 6.43
C PHE A 70 -6.83 -2.47 5.79
N ILE A 71 -6.89 -1.57 4.81
CA ILE A 71 -8.12 -1.26 4.09
C ILE A 71 -8.62 -2.49 3.31
N PHE A 72 -7.72 -3.24 2.68
CA PHE A 72 -8.09 -4.49 2.03
C PHE A 72 -8.51 -5.58 3.02
N LEU A 73 -7.95 -5.64 4.23
CA LEU A 73 -8.46 -6.56 5.27
C LEU A 73 -9.91 -6.24 5.61
N VAL A 74 -10.24 -4.97 5.85
CA VAL A 74 -11.62 -4.53 6.07
C VAL A 74 -12.50 -4.86 4.85
N GLY A 75 -12.02 -4.57 3.64
CA GLY A 75 -12.70 -4.92 2.39
C GLY A 75 -12.95 -6.42 2.22
N GLY A 76 -12.07 -7.27 2.76
CA GLY A 76 -12.22 -8.72 2.76
C GLY A 76 -13.50 -9.20 3.45
N PHE A 77 -13.84 -8.61 4.59
CA PHE A 77 -15.10 -8.91 5.28
C PHE A 77 -16.33 -8.50 4.47
N LEU A 78 -16.23 -7.46 3.66
CA LEU A 78 -17.35 -6.88 2.91
C LEU A 78 -17.52 -7.51 1.53
N PHE A 79 -16.44 -7.85 0.85
CA PHE A 79 -16.42 -8.13 -0.59
C PHE A 79 -15.79 -9.45 -1.00
N SER A 80 -15.01 -10.16 -0.16
CA SER A 80 -14.29 -11.38 -0.57
C SER A 80 -15.18 -12.48 -1.17
N LYS A 81 -16.43 -12.57 -0.71
CA LYS A 81 -17.44 -13.51 -1.24
C LYS A 81 -18.24 -12.95 -2.41
N LYS A 82 -18.06 -11.68 -2.76
CA LYS A 82 -18.85 -10.95 -3.77
C LYS A 82 -18.08 -10.64 -5.04
N VAL A 83 -16.77 -10.91 -5.04
CA VAL A 83 -15.88 -10.76 -6.20
C VAL A 83 -15.13 -12.07 -6.47
N ASN A 84 -14.65 -12.26 -7.69
CA ASN A 84 -14.10 -13.56 -8.09
C ASN A 84 -12.72 -13.86 -7.49
N ASN A 85 -11.82 -12.87 -7.45
CA ASN A 85 -10.39 -13.06 -7.19
C ASN A 85 -9.89 -12.09 -6.13
N TYR A 86 -10.54 -12.06 -4.96
CA TYR A 86 -10.24 -11.06 -3.93
C TYR A 86 -8.77 -11.07 -3.51
N TYR A 87 -8.26 -12.22 -3.07
CA TYR A 87 -6.89 -12.32 -2.55
C TYR A 87 -5.84 -12.11 -3.65
N LEU A 88 -6.10 -12.61 -4.87
CA LEU A 88 -5.25 -12.34 -6.03
C LEU A 88 -5.19 -10.84 -6.32
N ALA A 89 -6.34 -10.16 -6.26
CA ALA A 89 -6.41 -8.72 -6.47
C ALA A 89 -5.59 -7.95 -5.43
N VAL A 90 -5.71 -8.32 -4.16
CA VAL A 90 -4.91 -7.71 -3.08
C VAL A 90 -3.42 -7.93 -3.31
N TYR A 91 -2.99 -9.17 -3.56
CA TYR A 91 -1.59 -9.50 -3.82
C TYR A 91 -1.01 -8.69 -4.98
N CYS A 92 -1.70 -8.70 -6.13
CA CYS A 92 -1.25 -7.95 -7.30
C CYS A 92 -1.24 -6.43 -7.06
N ALA A 93 -2.22 -5.91 -6.32
CA ALA A 93 -2.27 -4.50 -5.96
C ALA A 93 -1.06 -4.06 -5.14
N LEU A 94 -0.73 -4.82 -4.09
CA LEU A 94 0.44 -4.56 -3.24
C LEU A 94 1.73 -4.68 -4.06
N THR A 95 1.86 -5.72 -4.87
CA THR A 95 3.05 -5.96 -5.71
C THR A 95 3.25 -4.83 -6.73
N VAL A 96 2.20 -4.41 -7.44
CA VAL A 96 2.27 -3.31 -8.43
C VAL A 96 2.64 -2.00 -7.74
N MET A 97 2.04 -1.69 -6.61
CA MET A 97 2.33 -0.49 -5.82
C MET A 97 3.80 -0.48 -5.38
N ILE A 98 4.30 -1.59 -4.78
CA ILE A 98 5.68 -1.71 -4.31
C ILE A 98 6.67 -1.55 -5.48
N LEU A 99 6.47 -2.31 -6.56
CA LEU A 99 7.35 -2.28 -7.72
C LEU A 99 7.37 -0.89 -8.36
N PHE A 100 6.21 -0.23 -8.50
CA PHE A 100 6.14 1.11 -9.06
C PHE A 100 6.90 2.12 -8.21
N ILE A 101 6.64 2.17 -6.89
CA ILE A 101 7.30 3.12 -5.99
C ILE A 101 8.81 2.90 -6.02
N VAL A 102 9.27 1.66 -5.79
CA VAL A 102 10.70 1.34 -5.73
C VAL A 102 11.40 1.62 -7.07
N SER A 103 10.85 1.14 -8.19
CA SER A 103 11.50 1.30 -9.49
C SER A 103 11.54 2.76 -9.94
N THR A 104 10.47 3.52 -9.73
CA THR A 104 10.41 4.93 -10.14
C THR A 104 11.33 5.79 -9.27
N PHE A 105 11.31 5.55 -7.95
CA PHE A 105 12.19 6.26 -7.02
C PHE A 105 13.67 5.99 -7.33
N LEU A 106 14.06 4.72 -7.49
CA LEU A 106 15.42 4.34 -7.90
C LEU A 106 15.77 4.95 -9.25
N GLY A 107 14.85 4.88 -10.22
CA GLY A 107 15.08 5.39 -11.57
C GLY A 107 15.47 6.87 -11.59
N TYR A 108 14.76 7.73 -10.87
CA TYR A 108 15.10 9.14 -10.87
C TYR A 108 16.27 9.50 -9.93
N THR A 109 16.40 8.81 -8.79
CA THR A 109 17.46 9.12 -7.82
C THR A 109 18.86 8.74 -8.32
N VAL A 110 18.97 7.74 -9.21
CA VAL A 110 20.25 7.42 -9.91
C VAL A 110 20.77 8.64 -10.68
N PHE A 111 19.87 9.44 -11.29
CA PHE A 111 20.26 10.62 -12.06
C PHE A 111 20.41 11.87 -11.19
N THR A 112 19.47 12.10 -10.28
CA THR A 112 19.43 13.34 -9.47
C THR A 112 20.35 13.29 -8.27
N ARG A 113 20.66 12.08 -7.79
CA ARG A 113 21.42 11.78 -6.56
C ARG A 113 20.83 12.44 -5.30
N LYS A 114 19.55 12.79 -5.34
CA LYS A 114 18.82 13.39 -4.22
C LYS A 114 17.34 13.06 -4.29
N SER A 115 16.70 13.03 -3.13
CA SER A 115 15.26 13.01 -2.98
C SER A 115 14.67 14.38 -3.35
N ILE A 116 13.50 14.39 -4.02
CA ILE A 116 12.76 15.59 -4.40
C ILE A 116 11.33 15.41 -3.89
N PHE A 117 11.01 16.02 -2.74
CA PHE A 117 9.74 15.81 -2.02
C PHE A 117 8.47 15.85 -2.90
N PRO A 118 8.24 16.85 -3.81
CA PRO A 118 7.05 16.83 -4.65
C PRO A 118 6.99 15.61 -5.59
N LEU A 119 8.14 15.13 -6.06
CA LEU A 119 8.23 13.96 -6.92
C LEU A 119 7.96 12.68 -6.11
N ASP A 120 8.56 12.55 -4.96
CA ASP A 120 8.39 11.40 -4.06
C ASP A 120 6.93 11.24 -3.63
N PHE A 121 6.30 12.36 -3.25
CA PHE A 121 4.89 12.37 -2.89
C PHE A 121 3.98 12.02 -4.08
N SER A 122 4.33 12.47 -5.28
CA SER A 122 3.61 12.10 -6.51
C SER A 122 3.75 10.60 -6.82
N ILE A 123 4.96 10.05 -6.70
CA ILE A 123 5.24 8.61 -6.88
C ILE A 123 4.43 7.78 -5.88
N PHE A 124 4.39 8.20 -4.62
CA PHE A 124 3.61 7.56 -3.57
C PHE A 124 2.12 7.51 -3.93
N ILE A 125 1.52 8.64 -4.31
CA ILE A 125 0.10 8.70 -4.70
C ILE A 125 -0.17 7.84 -5.94
N ILE A 126 0.64 7.97 -6.99
CA ILE A 126 0.46 7.21 -8.24
C ILE A 126 0.57 5.71 -7.99
N GLY A 127 1.54 5.28 -7.18
CA GLY A 127 1.69 3.88 -6.80
C GLY A 127 0.45 3.31 -6.11
N ILE A 128 -0.13 4.06 -5.16
CA ILE A 128 -1.38 3.68 -4.49
C ILE A 128 -2.53 3.58 -5.51
N VAL A 129 -2.70 4.57 -6.37
CA VAL A 129 -3.74 4.58 -7.42
C VAL A 129 -3.61 3.37 -8.33
N LEU A 130 -2.40 3.07 -8.82
CA LEU A 130 -2.13 1.92 -9.68
C LEU A 130 -2.46 0.60 -8.97
N GLY A 131 -2.10 0.47 -7.70
CA GLY A 131 -2.46 -0.69 -6.89
C GLY A 131 -3.98 -0.89 -6.81
N TYR A 132 -4.73 0.12 -6.43
CA TYR A 132 -6.19 0.02 -6.34
C TYR A 132 -6.87 -0.21 -7.70
N LEU A 133 -6.37 0.40 -8.78
CA LEU A 133 -6.86 0.14 -10.13
C LEU A 133 -6.61 -1.31 -10.57
N THR A 134 -5.45 -1.86 -10.22
CA THR A 134 -5.11 -3.27 -10.44
C THR A 134 -6.08 -4.18 -9.70
N ALA A 135 -6.32 -3.93 -8.41
CA ALA A 135 -7.30 -4.70 -7.65
C ALA A 135 -8.69 -4.64 -8.26
N TYR A 136 -9.16 -3.43 -8.59
CA TYR A 136 -10.46 -3.23 -9.20
C TYR A 136 -10.65 -4.06 -10.48
N ARG A 137 -9.64 -4.12 -11.33
CA ARG A 137 -9.70 -4.91 -12.57
C ARG A 137 -9.74 -6.42 -12.30
N ILE A 138 -8.91 -6.89 -11.37
CA ILE A 138 -8.80 -8.32 -11.04
C ILE A 138 -10.06 -8.86 -10.35
N PHE A 139 -10.79 -8.03 -9.60
CA PHE A 139 -12.06 -8.42 -8.97
C PHE A 139 -13.08 -9.01 -9.94
N PHE A 140 -13.05 -8.58 -11.19
CA PHE A 140 -14.03 -9.00 -12.23
C PHE A 140 -13.49 -10.00 -13.26
N LEU A 141 -12.22 -10.39 -13.16
CA LEU A 141 -11.67 -11.45 -13.99
C LEU A 141 -12.32 -12.81 -13.69
N PRO A 142 -12.28 -13.77 -14.62
CA PRO A 142 -12.71 -15.15 -14.36
C PRO A 142 -12.06 -15.69 -13.08
N LYS A 143 -12.82 -16.50 -12.32
CA LYS A 143 -12.35 -17.00 -11.04
C LYS A 143 -11.22 -18.01 -11.20
N HIS A 144 -10.11 -17.78 -10.47
CA HIS A 144 -8.93 -18.64 -10.43
C HIS A 144 -8.62 -19.07 -8.98
N ASN A 145 -9.20 -20.17 -8.53
CA ASN A 145 -9.05 -20.62 -7.13
C ASN A 145 -7.59 -20.85 -6.75
N ALA A 146 -6.81 -21.56 -7.59
CA ALA A 146 -5.41 -21.84 -7.30
C ALA A 146 -4.59 -20.54 -7.11
N LEU A 147 -4.77 -19.55 -8.00
CA LEU A 147 -4.08 -18.27 -7.89
C LEU A 147 -4.48 -17.49 -6.63
N ASN A 148 -5.73 -17.59 -6.17
CA ASN A 148 -6.14 -16.97 -4.92
C ASN A 148 -5.45 -17.61 -3.70
N TYR A 149 -5.20 -18.92 -3.69
CA TYR A 149 -4.43 -19.57 -2.62
C TYR A 149 -2.96 -19.12 -2.63
N PHE A 150 -2.31 -19.15 -3.79
CA PHE A 150 -0.94 -18.65 -3.93
C PHE A 150 -0.82 -17.16 -3.55
N ALA A 151 -1.82 -16.35 -3.86
CA ALA A 151 -1.85 -14.94 -3.50
C ALA A 151 -1.87 -14.73 -1.99
N VAL A 152 -2.59 -15.56 -1.21
CA VAL A 152 -2.55 -15.49 0.26
C VAL A 152 -1.12 -15.73 0.77
N VAL A 153 -0.46 -16.75 0.24
CA VAL A 153 0.95 -17.05 0.60
C VAL A 153 1.85 -15.87 0.22
N GLY A 154 1.64 -15.29 -0.97
CA GLY A 154 2.38 -14.10 -1.43
C GLY A 154 2.18 -12.87 -0.54
N ILE A 155 0.94 -12.61 -0.09
CA ILE A 155 0.65 -11.52 0.86
C ILE A 155 1.39 -11.75 2.18
N LEU A 156 1.32 -12.96 2.73
CA LEU A 156 2.02 -13.33 3.97
C LEU A 156 3.54 -13.18 3.81
N PHE A 157 4.08 -13.56 2.66
CA PHE A 157 5.50 -13.38 2.35
C PHE A 157 5.89 -11.90 2.33
N ILE A 158 5.11 -11.04 1.63
CA ILE A 158 5.36 -9.58 1.61
C ILE A 158 5.35 -9.02 3.03
N VAL A 159 4.33 -9.34 3.82
CA VAL A 159 4.23 -8.87 5.21
C VAL A 159 5.41 -9.33 6.04
N SER A 160 5.77 -10.62 5.97
CA SER A 160 6.90 -11.18 6.71
C SER A 160 8.22 -10.52 6.31
N LEU A 161 8.42 -10.24 5.01
CA LEU A 161 9.60 -9.54 4.50
C LEU A 161 9.73 -8.15 5.12
N PHE A 162 8.64 -7.37 5.12
CA PHE A 162 8.65 -6.02 5.70
C PHE A 162 8.86 -6.05 7.22
N LEU A 163 8.24 -6.98 7.94
CA LEU A 163 8.46 -7.15 9.37
C LEU A 163 9.92 -7.52 9.70
N THR A 164 10.48 -8.47 8.95
CA THR A 164 11.87 -8.92 9.17
C THR A 164 12.86 -7.80 8.87
N CYS A 165 12.71 -7.11 7.74
CA CYS A 165 13.63 -6.05 7.32
C CYS A 165 13.53 -4.77 8.15
N THR A 166 12.44 -4.57 8.91
CA THR A 166 12.36 -3.47 9.89
C THR A 166 13.33 -3.67 11.06
N TYR A 167 13.53 -4.92 11.51
CA TYR A 167 14.42 -5.23 12.63
C TYR A 167 15.82 -5.69 12.20
N HIS A 168 15.91 -6.33 11.04
CA HIS A 168 17.15 -6.84 10.47
C HIS A 168 17.38 -6.16 9.13
N VAL A 169 17.83 -4.91 9.19
CA VAL A 169 18.02 -4.06 8.01
C VAL A 169 19.18 -4.60 7.15
N PRO A 170 18.91 -5.07 5.91
CA PRO A 170 19.98 -5.53 5.02
C PRO A 170 20.87 -4.37 4.56
N ASP A 171 22.18 -4.63 4.37
CA ASP A 171 23.12 -3.65 3.82
C ASP A 171 22.96 -3.51 2.30
N VAL A 172 21.79 -3.06 1.85
CA VAL A 172 21.45 -2.83 0.45
C VAL A 172 20.97 -1.39 0.29
N PHE A 173 21.21 -0.79 -0.87
CA PHE A 173 20.94 0.62 -1.17
C PHE A 173 19.52 1.10 -0.82
N ILE A 174 18.49 0.28 -1.05
CA ILE A 174 17.08 0.64 -0.78
C ILE A 174 16.76 0.86 0.70
N PHE A 175 17.62 0.38 1.61
CA PHE A 175 17.49 0.56 3.06
C PHE A 175 18.32 1.72 3.60
N LYS A 176 19.17 2.33 2.76
CA LYS A 176 20.01 3.47 3.16
C LYS A 176 19.22 4.76 3.00
N GLU A 177 19.43 5.67 3.94
CA GLU A 177 18.91 7.03 3.79
C GLU A 177 19.53 7.70 2.57
N LEU A 178 18.68 8.20 1.68
CA LEU A 178 19.10 8.92 0.51
C LEU A 178 19.29 10.38 0.88
N TYR A 179 20.56 10.74 1.09
CA TYR A 179 21.04 12.12 1.11
C TYR A 179 20.10 13.12 1.81
N VAL A 180 20.03 13.04 3.13
CA VAL A 180 19.61 14.19 3.93
C VAL A 180 20.77 15.18 3.83
N ASN A 181 20.67 16.17 2.94
CA ASN A 181 21.54 17.33 3.01
C ASN A 181 21.30 18.00 4.35
N LYS A 182 22.24 17.79 5.29
CA LYS A 182 22.34 18.62 6.49
C LYS A 182 22.71 20.04 6.11
#